data_e3fce66eecf7ea732fc17222370298bd
#
_entry.id   e3fce66eecf7ea732fc17222370298bd
#
_cell.length_a   1.000
_cell.length_b   1.000
_cell.length_c   1.000
_cell.angle_alpha   90.00
_cell.angle_beta   90.00
_cell.angle_gamma   90.00
#
_symmetry.space_group_name_H-M   'P 1'
#
loop_
_entity.id
_entity.type
_entity.pdbx_description
1 polymer ?
#
loop_
_entity_poly.entity_id
_entity_poly.type
_entity_poly.pdbx_seq_one_letter_code
_entity_poly.pdbx_strand_id
1 'polypeptide(L)'
;LSNLESIESKITTAIKWKLPTSPSIKQNREGNFWYIFNGEIGDPIFATRNAKVVLSGPVLPGYGNFIMLDHGDSYLSLYAHCKDIFVTKGEEVLSGQQIATIGSSEINKPTLKFQVRKSGSPVDISEIKFN
;
A
#
# COMPACT_ATOMS: atom_id res chain seq x y z
N LEU A 1 -9.37 31.30 11.40
CA LEU A 1 -9.36 30.70 10.08
C LEU A 1 -8.01 30.08 9.75
N SER A 2 -6.93 30.86 9.88
CA SER A 2 -5.59 30.35 9.64
C SER A 2 -5.19 29.23 10.61
N ASN A 3 -5.68 29.31 11.86
CA ASN A 3 -5.44 28.26 12.86
C ASN A 3 -6.10 26.94 12.49
N LEU A 4 -7.30 27.01 11.92
CA LEU A 4 -8.02 25.81 11.52
C LEU A 4 -7.33 25.11 10.35
N GLU A 5 -6.90 25.87 9.36
CA GLU A 5 -6.13 25.34 8.23
C GLU A 5 -4.82 24.73 8.68
N SER A 6 -4.13 25.38 9.61
CA SER A 6 -2.87 24.89 10.18
C SER A 6 -3.08 23.57 10.94
N ILE A 7 -4.18 23.46 11.70
CA ILE A 7 -4.53 22.25 12.43
C ILE A 7 -4.85 21.11 11.46
N GLU A 8 -5.64 21.37 10.43
CA GLU A 8 -5.97 20.38 9.41
C GLU A 8 -4.74 19.89 8.69
N SER A 9 -3.84 20.80 8.32
CA SER A 9 -2.57 20.46 7.69
C SER A 9 -1.72 19.57 8.58
N LYS A 10 -1.62 19.90 9.88
CA LYS A 10 -0.89 19.09 10.84
C LYS A 10 -1.49 17.70 11.01
N ILE A 11 -2.81 17.61 11.07
CA ILE A 11 -3.51 16.33 11.18
C ILE A 11 -3.22 15.48 9.94
N THR A 12 -3.31 16.07 8.75
CA THR A 12 -3.03 15.38 7.50
C THR A 12 -1.58 14.91 7.41
N THR A 13 -0.62 15.77 7.82
CA THR A 13 0.79 15.42 7.79
C THR A 13 1.20 14.46 8.91
N ALA A 14 0.38 14.36 9.97
CA ALA A 14 0.61 13.44 11.07
C ALA A 14 0.12 12.01 10.77
N ILE A 15 -0.56 11.79 9.65
CA ILE A 15 -0.99 10.45 9.26
C ILE A 15 0.25 9.59 9.02
N LYS A 16 0.33 8.52 9.78
CA LYS A 16 1.43 7.58 9.67
C LYS A 16 0.95 6.26 9.10
N TRP A 17 1.76 5.72 8.23
CA TRP A 17 1.51 4.46 7.56
C TRP A 17 2.47 3.41 8.09
N LYS A 18 2.00 2.21 8.31
CA LYS A 18 2.90 1.09 8.58
C LYS A 18 3.53 0.65 7.26
N LEU A 19 4.77 0.17 7.32
CA LEU A 19 5.39 -0.41 6.15
C LEU A 19 4.53 -1.57 5.63
N PRO A 20 4.37 -1.69 4.30
CA PRO A 20 3.58 -2.78 3.73
C PRO A 20 4.30 -4.12 3.73
N THR A 21 5.57 -4.15 4.14
CA THR A 21 6.35 -5.38 4.25
C THR A 21 7.41 -5.21 5.33
N SER A 22 8.27 -6.20 5.51
CA SER A 22 9.30 -6.21 6.55
C SER A 22 10.26 -5.02 6.39
N PRO A 23 10.66 -4.35 7.49
CA PRO A 23 11.56 -3.18 7.40
C PRO A 23 12.97 -3.50 6.93
N SER A 24 13.37 -4.77 6.93
CA SER A 24 14.68 -5.21 6.41
C SER A 24 14.70 -5.28 4.88
N ILE A 25 13.55 -5.23 4.23
CA ILE A 25 13.47 -5.34 2.77
C ILE A 25 13.85 -4.02 2.13
N LYS A 26 14.69 -4.09 1.10
CA LYS A 26 15.19 -2.91 0.40
C LYS A 26 14.05 -2.17 -0.30
N GLN A 27 13.99 -0.86 -0.07
CA GLN A 27 13.02 0.04 -0.69
C GLN A 27 13.68 0.78 -1.85
N ASN A 28 12.99 0.79 -2.98
CA ASN A 28 13.31 1.59 -4.15
C ASN A 28 12.06 2.36 -4.57
N ARG A 29 12.16 3.08 -5.68
CA ARG A 29 11.03 3.83 -6.23
C ARG A 29 11.00 3.70 -7.74
N GLU A 30 9.81 3.77 -8.29
CA GLU A 30 9.60 3.89 -9.73
C GLU A 30 8.80 5.18 -9.95
N GLY A 31 9.45 6.18 -10.54
CA GLY A 31 8.85 7.51 -10.66
C GLY A 31 8.63 8.15 -9.29
N ASN A 32 7.59 8.97 -9.18
CA ASN A 32 7.26 9.70 -7.96
C ASN A 32 6.15 9.07 -7.12
N PHE A 33 5.48 8.04 -7.64
CA PHE A 33 4.24 7.54 -7.03
C PHE A 33 4.29 6.09 -6.60
N TRP A 34 5.29 5.33 -7.01
CA TRP A 34 5.39 3.91 -6.66
C TRP A 34 6.58 3.63 -5.76
N TYR A 35 6.32 2.98 -4.64
CA TYR A 35 7.36 2.29 -3.87
C TYR A 35 7.57 0.91 -4.45
N ILE A 36 8.83 0.52 -4.53
CA ILE A 36 9.24 -0.82 -4.98
C ILE A 36 9.98 -1.48 -3.82
N PHE A 37 9.47 -2.62 -3.37
CA PHE A 37 10.10 -3.40 -2.30
C PHE A 37 10.67 -4.68 -2.92
N ASN A 38 11.98 -4.81 -2.92
CA ASN A 38 12.68 -5.95 -3.51
C ASN A 38 12.99 -6.98 -2.43
N GLY A 39 12.02 -7.84 -2.16
CA GLY A 39 12.13 -8.90 -1.17
C GLY A 39 12.33 -10.27 -1.79
N GLU A 40 11.84 -11.28 -1.08
CA GLU A 40 11.83 -12.67 -1.53
C GLU A 40 10.41 -13.12 -1.80
N ILE A 41 10.24 -14.10 -2.69
CA ILE A 41 8.94 -14.72 -2.91
C ILE A 41 8.44 -15.29 -1.57
N GLY A 42 7.22 -14.92 -1.20
CA GLY A 42 6.62 -15.38 0.05
C GLY A 42 6.79 -14.47 1.24
N ASP A 43 7.60 -13.41 1.13
CA ASP A 43 7.71 -12.42 2.21
C ASP A 43 6.33 -11.81 2.51
N PRO A 44 6.02 -11.51 3.77
CA PRO A 44 4.69 -11.03 4.12
C PRO A 44 4.40 -9.62 3.62
N ILE A 45 3.15 -9.40 3.23
CA ILE A 45 2.62 -8.08 2.90
C ILE A 45 1.57 -7.74 3.96
N PHE A 46 1.67 -6.54 4.54
CA PHE A 46 0.82 -6.08 5.63
C PHE A 46 -0.06 -4.90 5.19
N ALA A 47 -1.26 -4.82 5.75
CA ALA A 47 -2.09 -3.64 5.60
C ALA A 47 -1.41 -2.44 6.27
N THR A 48 -1.30 -1.34 5.55
CA THR A 48 -0.58 -0.15 6.02
C THR A 48 -1.37 0.67 7.03
N ARG A 49 -2.69 0.49 7.08
CA ARG A 49 -3.61 1.10 8.04
C ARG A 49 -4.89 0.27 8.08
N ASN A 50 -5.74 0.50 9.09
CA ASN A 50 -7.08 -0.06 9.10
C ASN A 50 -7.79 0.26 7.79
N ALA A 51 -8.52 -0.69 7.23
CA ALA A 51 -9.14 -0.51 5.93
C ALA A 51 -10.24 -1.53 5.66
N LYS A 52 -10.94 -1.29 4.56
CA LYS A 52 -11.84 -2.26 3.94
C LYS A 52 -11.26 -2.66 2.59
N VAL A 53 -11.30 -3.94 2.28
CA VAL A 53 -10.80 -4.44 1.00
C VAL A 53 -11.79 -4.08 -0.11
N VAL A 54 -11.31 -3.30 -1.09
CA VAL A 54 -12.13 -2.86 -2.22
C VAL A 54 -11.98 -3.80 -3.41
N LEU A 55 -10.75 -4.24 -3.69
CA LEU A 55 -10.43 -5.17 -4.76
C LEU A 55 -9.39 -6.16 -4.28
N SER A 56 -9.46 -7.39 -4.79
CA SER A 56 -8.50 -8.44 -4.46
C SER A 56 -8.47 -9.47 -5.60
N GLY A 57 -7.29 -9.86 -6.03
CA GLY A 57 -7.08 -10.86 -7.08
C GLY A 57 -6.51 -10.28 -8.38
N PRO A 58 -6.54 -11.06 -9.49
CA PRO A 58 -5.99 -10.63 -10.78
C PRO A 58 -7.00 -9.75 -11.55
N VAL A 59 -7.38 -8.64 -10.95
CA VAL A 59 -8.49 -7.79 -11.43
C VAL A 59 -8.04 -6.65 -12.34
N LEU A 60 -6.75 -6.32 -12.37
CA LEU A 60 -6.21 -5.27 -13.23
C LEU A 60 -5.07 -5.81 -14.09
N PRO A 61 -5.13 -5.62 -15.42
CA PRO A 61 -4.04 -6.05 -16.30
C PRO A 61 -2.71 -5.39 -15.93
N GLY A 62 -1.63 -6.16 -15.94
CA GLY A 62 -0.28 -5.64 -15.70
C GLY A 62 0.14 -5.57 -14.23
N TYR A 63 -0.76 -5.82 -13.28
CA TYR A 63 -0.46 -5.74 -11.85
C TYR A 63 -0.45 -7.10 -11.13
N GLY A 64 -0.68 -8.19 -11.88
CA GLY A 64 -0.73 -9.52 -11.31
C GLY A 64 -1.84 -9.63 -10.26
N ASN A 65 -1.59 -10.39 -9.20
CA ASN A 65 -2.49 -10.42 -8.06
C ASN A 65 -2.37 -9.10 -7.29
N PHE A 66 -3.50 -8.45 -7.10
CA PHE A 66 -3.57 -7.06 -6.69
C PHE A 66 -4.54 -6.91 -5.52
N ILE A 67 -4.20 -6.03 -4.58
CA ILE A 67 -5.10 -5.65 -3.48
C ILE A 67 -5.23 -4.14 -3.47
N MET A 68 -6.45 -3.66 -3.30
CA MET A 68 -6.74 -2.26 -3.03
C MET A 68 -7.50 -2.15 -1.72
N LEU A 69 -6.99 -1.33 -0.80
CA LEU A 69 -7.59 -1.08 0.50
C LEU A 69 -8.11 0.36 0.58
N ASP A 70 -9.31 0.52 1.13
CA ASP A 70 -9.92 1.83 1.41
C ASP A 70 -9.75 2.13 2.90
N HIS A 71 -9.00 3.19 3.21
CA HIS A 71 -8.67 3.58 4.58
C HIS A 71 -9.61 4.65 5.14
N GLY A 72 -10.61 5.07 4.37
CA GLY A 72 -11.44 6.23 4.71
C GLY A 72 -10.76 7.54 4.30
N ASP A 73 -11.48 8.64 4.44
CA ASP A 73 -11.03 9.99 4.08
C ASP A 73 -10.44 10.10 2.67
N SER A 74 -10.96 9.28 1.75
CA SER A 74 -10.54 9.22 0.34
C SER A 74 -9.13 8.68 0.11
N TYR A 75 -8.54 8.00 1.11
CA TYR A 75 -7.24 7.34 0.97
C TYR A 75 -7.40 5.89 0.56
N LEU A 76 -6.62 5.49 -0.44
CA LEU A 76 -6.49 4.10 -0.87
C LEU A 76 -5.02 3.68 -0.82
N SER A 77 -4.77 2.40 -0.55
CA SER A 77 -3.44 1.81 -0.75
C SER A 77 -3.54 0.63 -1.70
N LEU A 78 -2.52 0.48 -2.53
CA LEU A 78 -2.48 -0.50 -3.61
C LEU A 78 -1.24 -1.38 -3.44
N TYR A 79 -1.44 -2.69 -3.63
CA TYR A 79 -0.40 -3.71 -3.46
C TYR A 79 -0.42 -4.60 -4.69
N ALA A 80 0.63 -4.55 -5.51
CA ALA A 80 0.70 -5.28 -6.77
C ALA A 80 1.74 -6.39 -6.73
N HIS A 81 1.55 -7.39 -7.58
CA HIS A 81 2.44 -8.54 -7.77
C HIS A 81 2.49 -9.48 -6.57
N CYS A 82 1.35 -9.62 -5.89
CA CYS A 82 1.21 -10.58 -4.80
C CYS A 82 1.26 -12.01 -5.33
N LYS A 83 1.76 -12.94 -4.51
CA LYS A 83 1.71 -14.38 -4.80
C LYS A 83 0.41 -14.95 -4.24
N ASP A 84 0.30 -15.01 -2.91
CA ASP A 84 -0.89 -15.51 -2.24
C ASP A 84 -1.63 -14.34 -1.62
N ILE A 85 -2.95 -14.31 -1.74
CA ILE A 85 -3.81 -13.29 -1.17
C ILE A 85 -4.68 -13.95 -0.11
N PHE A 86 -4.72 -13.35 1.09
CA PHE A 86 -5.44 -13.89 2.25
C PHE A 86 -6.74 -13.15 2.57
N VAL A 87 -7.10 -12.16 1.77
CA VAL A 87 -8.28 -11.32 2.01
C VAL A 87 -9.12 -11.22 0.75
N THR A 88 -10.43 -11.01 0.94
CA THR A 88 -11.38 -10.88 -0.16
C THR A 88 -12.11 -9.55 -0.07
N LYS A 89 -12.67 -9.11 -1.21
CA LYS A 89 -13.46 -7.89 -1.30
C LYS A 89 -14.53 -7.85 -0.22
N GLY A 90 -14.61 -6.73 0.49
CA GLY A 90 -15.58 -6.49 1.55
C GLY A 90 -15.08 -6.76 2.95
N GLU A 91 -13.98 -7.50 3.12
CA GLU A 91 -13.40 -7.73 4.44
C GLU A 91 -12.82 -6.45 5.04
N GLU A 92 -12.89 -6.35 6.36
CA GLU A 92 -12.19 -5.32 7.11
C GLU A 92 -10.86 -5.87 7.59
N VAL A 93 -9.81 -5.06 7.49
CA VAL A 93 -8.46 -5.43 7.94
C VAL A 93 -7.92 -4.39 8.91
N LEU A 94 -7.07 -4.84 9.82
CA LEU A 94 -6.42 -3.97 10.79
C LEU A 94 -5.02 -3.61 10.31
N SER A 95 -4.56 -2.43 10.73
CA SER A 95 -3.18 -1.98 10.49
C SER A 95 -2.19 -3.06 10.94
N GLY A 96 -1.28 -3.43 10.05
CA GLY A 96 -0.28 -4.47 10.33
C GLY A 96 -0.75 -5.90 10.12
N GLN A 97 -2.03 -6.11 9.79
CA GLN A 97 -2.53 -7.46 9.49
C GLN A 97 -1.91 -7.96 8.18
N GLN A 98 -1.47 -9.21 8.17
CA GLN A 98 -0.96 -9.81 6.94
C GLN A 98 -2.11 -10.04 5.96
N ILE A 99 -1.95 -9.51 4.74
CA ILE A 99 -2.98 -9.59 3.71
C ILE A 99 -2.55 -10.43 2.49
N ALA A 100 -1.24 -10.62 2.31
CA ALA A 100 -0.72 -11.32 1.15
C ALA A 100 0.75 -11.70 1.35
N THR A 101 1.35 -12.28 0.31
CA THR A 101 2.80 -12.51 0.22
C THR A 101 3.34 -11.93 -1.07
N ILE A 102 4.64 -11.59 -1.06
CA ILE A 102 5.32 -11.04 -2.22
C ILE A 102 5.43 -12.10 -3.31
N GLY A 103 5.04 -11.73 -4.51
CA GLY A 103 5.21 -12.50 -5.71
C GLY A 103 6.26 -11.90 -6.63
N SER A 104 6.02 -11.95 -7.93
CA SER A 104 6.98 -11.49 -8.92
C SER A 104 6.33 -10.61 -9.97
N SER A 105 6.97 -9.47 -10.26
CA SER A 105 6.54 -8.58 -11.35
C SER A 105 6.97 -9.10 -12.72
N GLU A 106 8.07 -9.84 -12.74
CA GLU A 106 8.67 -10.44 -13.93
C GLU A 106 9.28 -11.78 -13.53
N ILE A 107 9.72 -12.55 -14.51
CA ILE A 107 10.39 -13.83 -14.24
C ILE A 107 11.60 -13.59 -13.33
N ASN A 108 11.64 -14.28 -12.18
CA ASN A 108 12.73 -14.23 -11.20
C ASN A 108 12.99 -12.86 -10.59
N LYS A 109 11.95 -12.01 -10.47
CA LYS A 109 12.10 -10.68 -9.87
C LYS A 109 11.08 -10.49 -8.75
N PRO A 110 11.36 -10.98 -7.53
CA PRO A 110 10.46 -10.78 -6.39
C PRO A 110 10.26 -9.30 -6.10
N THR A 111 9.03 -8.84 -6.15
CA THR A 111 8.72 -7.41 -6.07
C THR A 111 7.34 -7.18 -5.49
N LEU A 112 7.23 -6.23 -4.56
CA LEU A 112 5.97 -5.61 -4.20
C LEU A 112 5.99 -4.19 -4.74
N LYS A 113 4.97 -3.82 -5.53
CA LYS A 113 4.73 -2.42 -5.90
C LYS A 113 3.62 -1.87 -5.02
N PHE A 114 3.91 -0.75 -4.38
CA PHE A 114 3.00 -0.13 -3.42
C PHE A 114 2.74 1.32 -3.79
N GLN A 115 1.47 1.74 -3.73
CA GLN A 115 1.06 3.11 -4.02
C GLN A 115 -0.02 3.55 -3.03
N VAL A 116 0.03 4.82 -2.64
CA VAL A 116 -1.05 5.47 -1.91
C VAL A 116 -1.75 6.44 -2.84
N ARG A 117 -3.07 6.49 -2.78
CA ARG A 117 -3.88 7.43 -3.56
C ARG A 117 -4.73 8.25 -2.62
N LYS A 118 -4.94 9.52 -2.97
CA LYS A 118 -5.83 10.44 -2.24
C LYS A 118 -6.79 11.07 -3.22
N SER A 119 -8.10 10.91 -2.96
CA SER A 119 -9.15 11.49 -3.81
C SER A 119 -8.98 11.16 -5.29
N GLY A 120 -8.60 9.91 -5.60
CA GLY A 120 -8.46 9.41 -6.96
C GLY A 120 -7.12 9.68 -7.64
N SER A 121 -6.20 10.40 -6.99
CA SER A 121 -4.88 10.72 -7.55
C SER A 121 -3.76 10.07 -6.72
N PRO A 122 -2.68 9.60 -7.37
CA PRO A 122 -1.56 9.05 -6.61
C PRO A 122 -0.89 10.13 -5.77
N VAL A 123 -0.45 9.73 -4.57
CA VAL A 123 0.28 10.58 -3.64
C VAL A 123 1.77 10.44 -3.91
N ASP A 124 2.49 11.57 -3.95
CA ASP A 124 3.94 11.55 -4.11
C ASP A 124 4.55 10.79 -2.92
N ILE A 125 5.43 9.84 -3.21
CA ILE A 125 6.02 8.99 -2.18
C ILE A 125 6.81 9.78 -1.14
N SER A 126 7.31 10.96 -1.48
CA SER A 126 8.00 11.84 -0.52
C SER A 126 7.08 12.34 0.60
N GLU A 127 5.76 12.30 0.37
CA GLU A 127 4.76 12.74 1.35
C GLU A 127 4.29 11.61 2.27
N ILE A 128 4.69 10.37 2.00
CA ILE A 128 4.28 9.22 2.78
C ILE A 128 5.31 8.99 3.90
N LYS A 129 4.81 8.96 5.14
CA LYS A 129 5.65 8.71 6.31
C LYS A 129 5.31 7.35 6.89
N PHE A 130 6.30 6.47 6.92
CA PHE A 130 6.17 5.16 7.56
C PHE A 130 6.58 5.22 9.02
N ASN A 131 5.87 4.47 9.85
CA ASN A 131 6.23 4.27 11.26
C ASN A 131 7.43 3.34 11.38
#